data_9d85d4528f5fcbc4cac8260aced836fa
#
_entry.id   9d85d4528f5fcbc4cac8260aced836fa
#
_cell.length_a   1.000
_cell.length_b   1.000
_cell.length_c   1.000
_cell.angle_alpha   90.00
_cell.angle_beta   90.00
_cell.angle_gamma   90.00
#
_symmetry.space_group_name_H-M   'P 1'
#
loop_
_entity.id
_entity.type
_entity.pdbx_description
1 polymer ?
#
loop_
_entity_poly.entity_id
_entity_poly.type
_entity_poly.pdbx_seq_one_letter_code
_entity_poly.pdbx_strand_id
1 'polypeptide(L)'
;MTVDVTYQPQRVDGLTRMGLVTLTNKSDHTCKVEGRAAISLVNAADEVVDVPIEEADEPGAAIPITLKPGRSAFEGIKWTLCDKSDADCGVGNSLRFNLEASTDGPYARLDGFPAPEKSAITMKSMTIGTLQPSTQGVVAW
;
A
#
# COMPACT_ATOMS: atom_id res chain seq x y z
N MET A 1 -14.36 -2.00 -5.21
CA MET A 1 -13.57 -2.57 -4.09
C MET A 1 -13.13 -1.46 -3.14
N THR A 2 -12.93 -1.80 -1.89
CA THR A 2 -12.33 -0.88 -0.93
C THR A 2 -10.92 -1.36 -0.58
N VAL A 3 -10.07 -0.42 -0.17
CA VAL A 3 -8.72 -0.74 0.26
C VAL A 3 -8.44 -0.07 1.61
N ASP A 4 -7.88 -0.85 2.52
CA ASP A 4 -7.37 -0.38 3.81
C ASP A 4 -5.88 -0.64 3.85
N VAL A 5 -5.11 0.29 4.40
CA VAL A 5 -3.69 0.08 4.67
C VAL A 5 -3.49 0.23 6.18
N THR A 6 -3.10 -0.88 6.82
CA THR A 6 -2.88 -0.92 8.26
C THR A 6 -1.38 -0.85 8.56
N TYR A 7 -0.98 0.16 9.31
CA TYR A 7 0.40 0.33 9.76
C TYR A 7 0.81 -0.83 10.68
N GLN A 8 2.02 -1.35 10.49
CA GLN A 8 2.53 -2.50 11.24
C GLN A 8 3.63 -2.04 12.21
N PRO A 9 3.29 -1.54 13.41
CA PRO A 9 4.28 -1.00 14.34
C PRO A 9 5.28 -2.04 14.83
N GLN A 10 4.90 -3.32 14.86
CA GLN A 10 5.79 -4.41 15.24
C GLN A 10 6.86 -4.72 14.17
N ARG A 11 6.74 -4.14 12.98
CA ARG A 11 7.66 -4.36 11.86
C ARG A 11 8.57 -3.15 11.61
N VAL A 12 8.72 -2.28 12.59
CA VAL A 12 9.65 -1.16 12.52
C VAL A 12 11.07 -1.69 12.59
N ASP A 13 11.91 -1.31 11.61
CA ASP A 13 13.32 -1.68 11.56
C ASP A 13 14.13 -0.46 11.08
N GLY A 14 14.73 0.26 12.03
CA GLY A 14 15.42 1.51 11.73
C GLY A 14 14.49 2.52 11.06
N LEU A 15 14.81 2.92 9.83
CA LEU A 15 13.98 3.83 9.02
C LEU A 15 12.94 3.10 8.17
N THR A 16 12.91 1.77 8.22
CA THR A 16 11.97 0.98 7.43
C THR A 16 10.64 0.81 8.17
N ARG A 17 9.56 1.00 7.45
CA ARG A 17 8.18 0.83 7.94
C ARG A 17 7.43 -0.11 7.02
N MET A 18 6.39 -0.73 7.54
CA MET A 18 5.60 -1.70 6.78
C MET A 18 4.11 -1.49 7.00
N GLY A 19 3.33 -1.71 5.94
CA GLY A 19 1.88 -1.65 5.96
C GLY A 19 1.26 -2.89 5.36
N LEU A 20 0.12 -3.32 5.91
CA LEU A 20 -0.70 -4.37 5.36
C LEU A 20 -1.81 -3.74 4.52
N VAL A 21 -1.79 -4.01 3.21
CA VAL A 21 -2.85 -3.61 2.30
C VAL A 21 -3.91 -4.70 2.31
N THR A 22 -5.15 -4.33 2.60
CA THR A 22 -6.30 -5.23 2.57
C THR A 22 -7.26 -4.73 1.49
N LEU A 23 -7.39 -5.53 0.43
CA LEU A 23 -8.26 -5.25 -0.70
C LEU A 23 -9.52 -6.09 -0.54
N THR A 24 -10.67 -5.45 -0.36
CA THR A 24 -11.94 -6.14 -0.09
C THR A 24 -12.93 -5.94 -1.24
N ASN A 25 -13.53 -7.04 -1.69
CA ASN A 25 -14.59 -7.01 -2.69
C ASN A 25 -15.91 -6.62 -2.01
N LYS A 26 -16.33 -5.37 -2.21
CA LYS A 26 -17.61 -4.85 -1.69
C LYS A 26 -18.74 -4.94 -2.69
N SER A 27 -18.50 -5.49 -3.87
CA SER A 27 -19.55 -5.66 -4.88
C SER A 27 -20.41 -6.89 -4.56
N ASP A 28 -21.47 -7.09 -5.33
CA ASP A 28 -22.37 -8.23 -5.18
C ASP A 28 -22.03 -9.39 -6.15
N HIS A 29 -20.89 -9.29 -6.84
CA HIS A 29 -20.43 -10.32 -7.77
C HIS A 29 -18.97 -10.69 -7.48
N THR A 30 -18.57 -11.88 -7.94
CA THR A 30 -17.21 -12.40 -7.79
C THR A 30 -16.25 -11.63 -8.70
N CYS A 31 -15.09 -11.24 -8.14
CA CYS A 31 -14.01 -10.59 -8.87
C CYS A 31 -12.75 -11.44 -8.85
N LYS A 32 -11.90 -11.26 -9.85
CA LYS A 32 -10.56 -11.86 -9.88
C LYS A 32 -9.51 -10.77 -9.81
N VAL A 33 -8.48 -11.00 -9.00
CA VAL A 33 -7.32 -10.12 -8.89
C VAL A 33 -6.05 -10.94 -9.00
N GLU A 34 -5.01 -10.34 -9.57
CA GLU A 34 -3.70 -10.99 -9.72
C GLU A 34 -2.62 -9.94 -9.82
N GLY A 35 -1.45 -10.24 -9.30
CA GLY A 35 -0.29 -9.37 -9.42
C GLY A 35 -0.08 -8.50 -8.18
N ARG A 36 -0.08 -7.19 -8.40
CA ARG A 36 0.16 -6.20 -7.35
C ARG A 36 -0.86 -5.09 -7.46
N ALA A 37 -1.32 -4.60 -6.31
CA ALA A 37 -2.03 -3.33 -6.26
C ALA A 37 -0.98 -2.21 -6.31
N ALA A 38 -1.13 -1.28 -7.23
CA ALA A 38 -0.27 -0.10 -7.29
C ALA A 38 -0.67 0.87 -6.19
N ILE A 39 0.31 1.33 -5.41
CA ILE A 39 0.08 2.26 -4.31
C ILE A 39 0.84 3.55 -4.63
N SER A 40 0.18 4.68 -4.47
CA SER A 40 0.76 6.01 -4.72
C SER A 40 0.62 6.88 -3.49
N LEU A 41 1.71 7.55 -3.12
CA LEU A 41 1.69 8.59 -2.08
C LEU A 41 1.08 9.86 -2.67
N VAL A 42 0.18 10.49 -1.91
CA VAL A 42 -0.56 11.67 -2.35
C VAL A 42 -0.41 12.78 -1.31
N ASN A 43 -0.18 14.00 -1.76
CA ASN A 43 -0.05 15.16 -0.87
C ASN A 43 -1.40 15.84 -0.61
N ALA A 44 -1.38 16.89 0.21
CA ALA A 44 -2.60 17.61 0.60
C ALA A 44 -3.28 18.34 -0.57
N ALA A 45 -2.57 18.58 -1.67
CA ALA A 45 -3.11 19.18 -2.87
C ALA A 45 -3.70 18.12 -3.83
N ASP A 46 -3.84 16.88 -3.38
CA ASP A 46 -4.37 15.76 -4.16
C ASP A 46 -3.48 15.39 -5.35
N GLU A 47 -2.19 15.64 -5.23
CA GLU A 47 -1.20 15.33 -6.25
C GLU A 47 -0.41 14.09 -5.88
N VAL A 48 -0.14 13.23 -6.87
CA VAL A 48 0.73 12.07 -6.68
C VAL A 48 2.16 12.55 -6.47
N VAL A 49 2.78 12.09 -5.38
CA VAL A 49 4.16 12.39 -5.04
C VAL A 49 5.05 11.32 -5.68
N ASP A 50 6.07 11.75 -6.41
CA ASP A 50 7.00 10.84 -7.08
C ASP A 50 7.90 10.16 -6.03
N VAL A 51 7.78 8.84 -5.90
CA VAL A 51 8.57 8.01 -4.99
C VAL A 51 9.08 6.82 -5.79
N PRO A 52 10.39 6.51 -5.75
CA PRO A 52 10.90 5.29 -6.36
C PRO A 52 10.20 4.06 -5.81
N ILE A 53 9.71 3.19 -6.69
CA ILE A 53 8.96 2.00 -6.32
C ILE A 53 9.68 0.77 -6.86
N GLU A 54 9.92 -0.21 -5.96
CA GLU A 54 10.43 -1.53 -6.31
C GLU A 54 9.32 -2.56 -6.15
N GLU A 55 9.31 -3.55 -7.04
CA GLU A 55 8.39 -4.67 -6.95
C GLU A 55 9.15 -5.89 -6.44
N ALA A 56 8.58 -6.59 -5.47
CA ALA A 56 9.15 -7.80 -4.91
C ALA A 56 8.15 -8.96 -4.99
N ASP A 57 8.64 -10.16 -5.26
CA ASP A 57 7.82 -11.38 -5.23
C ASP A 57 7.76 -11.92 -3.80
N GLU A 58 7.26 -11.09 -2.90
CA GLU A 58 7.14 -11.40 -1.47
C GLU A 58 5.68 -11.35 -1.03
N PRO A 59 5.21 -12.31 -0.25
CA PRO A 59 5.91 -13.47 0.33
C PRO A 59 6.15 -14.61 -0.67
N GLY A 60 5.79 -14.44 -1.91
CA GLY A 60 5.95 -15.39 -2.98
C GLY A 60 5.47 -14.80 -4.30
N ALA A 61 5.52 -15.57 -5.37
CA ALA A 61 5.06 -15.12 -6.68
C ALA A 61 3.58 -14.76 -6.65
N ALA A 62 3.16 -13.84 -7.53
CA ALA A 62 1.75 -13.50 -7.70
C ALA A 62 0.96 -14.70 -8.16
N ILE A 63 -0.24 -14.88 -7.60
CA ILE A 63 -1.16 -15.95 -7.97
C ILE A 63 -2.54 -15.36 -8.26
N PRO A 64 -3.33 -15.96 -9.15
CA PRO A 64 -4.71 -15.54 -9.37
C PRO A 64 -5.53 -15.75 -8.10
N ILE A 65 -6.33 -14.77 -7.73
CA ILE A 65 -7.18 -14.82 -6.53
C ILE A 65 -8.62 -14.53 -6.96
N THR A 66 -9.53 -15.42 -6.57
CA THR A 66 -10.96 -15.23 -6.78
C THR A 66 -11.55 -14.65 -5.49
N LEU A 67 -12.11 -13.44 -5.57
CA LEU A 67 -12.74 -12.78 -4.44
C LEU A 67 -14.25 -12.81 -4.57
N LYS A 68 -14.90 -13.63 -3.78
CA LYS A 68 -16.35 -13.61 -3.59
C LYS A 68 -16.73 -12.32 -2.86
N PRO A 69 -18.00 -11.89 -2.94
CA PRO A 69 -18.47 -10.73 -2.18
C PRO A 69 -18.08 -10.82 -0.70
N GLY A 70 -17.49 -9.74 -0.15
CA GLY A 70 -17.03 -9.66 1.22
C GLY A 70 -15.66 -10.28 1.50
N ARG A 71 -15.02 -10.91 0.52
CA ARG A 71 -13.68 -11.50 0.69
C ARG A 71 -12.57 -10.51 0.37
N SER A 72 -11.38 -10.78 0.91
CA SER A 72 -10.23 -9.89 0.81
C SER A 72 -8.99 -10.59 0.28
N ALA A 73 -8.16 -9.82 -0.41
CA ALA A 73 -6.79 -10.18 -0.75
C ALA A 73 -5.84 -9.24 0.02
N PHE A 74 -4.59 -9.66 0.18
CA PHE A 74 -3.63 -8.98 1.05
C PHE A 74 -2.30 -8.77 0.34
N GLU A 75 -1.68 -7.61 0.59
CA GLU A 75 -0.39 -7.25 0.01
C GLU A 75 0.44 -6.52 1.07
N GLY A 76 1.74 -6.79 1.13
CA GLY A 76 2.64 -6.05 1.98
C GLY A 76 3.26 -4.89 1.22
N ILE A 77 3.35 -3.73 1.86
CA ILE A 77 4.16 -2.62 1.36
C ILE A 77 5.17 -2.24 2.42
N LYS A 78 6.35 -1.84 1.96
CA LYS A 78 7.47 -1.47 2.80
C LYS A 78 8.01 -0.14 2.30
N TRP A 79 8.30 0.79 3.20
CA TRP A 79 8.87 2.08 2.80
C TRP A 79 9.94 2.52 3.77
N THR A 80 10.82 3.40 3.28
CA THR A 80 11.89 3.98 4.06
C THR A 80 11.56 5.44 4.37
N LEU A 81 11.65 5.79 5.65
CA LEU A 81 11.45 7.18 6.09
C LEU A 81 12.58 8.06 5.61
N CYS A 82 12.30 9.35 5.51
CA CYS A 82 13.29 10.36 5.16
C CYS A 82 12.96 11.69 5.86
N ASP A 83 13.91 12.62 5.81
CA ASP A 83 13.71 13.96 6.34
C ASP A 83 12.99 14.82 5.31
N LYS A 84 11.95 15.52 5.72
CA LYS A 84 11.17 16.42 4.86
C LYS A 84 12.02 17.50 4.19
N SER A 85 13.15 17.86 4.77
CA SER A 85 14.06 18.85 4.20
C SER A 85 14.90 18.32 3.05
N ASP A 86 14.97 17.00 2.86
CA ASP A 86 15.71 16.40 1.75
C ASP A 86 14.92 16.49 0.46
N ALA A 87 15.60 16.88 -0.63
CA ALA A 87 14.97 17.01 -1.94
C ALA A 87 14.42 15.67 -2.47
N ASP A 88 15.03 14.54 -2.05
CA ASP A 88 14.65 13.20 -2.47
C ASP A 88 13.53 12.59 -1.62
N CYS A 89 13.04 13.32 -0.62
CA CYS A 89 12.02 12.81 0.30
C CYS A 89 10.63 13.13 -0.23
N GLY A 90 9.86 12.08 -0.53
CA GLY A 90 8.45 12.24 -0.82
C GLY A 90 7.67 12.49 0.46
N VAL A 91 6.83 13.52 0.48
CA VAL A 91 6.01 13.88 1.63
C VAL A 91 4.55 13.89 1.22
N GLY A 92 3.72 13.20 1.97
CA GLY A 92 2.30 13.12 1.68
C GLY A 92 1.46 12.91 2.92
N ASN A 93 0.15 12.79 2.73
CA ASN A 93 -0.79 12.61 3.80
C ASN A 93 -1.80 11.47 3.54
N SER A 94 -1.76 10.86 2.36
CA SER A 94 -2.67 9.78 2.00
C SER A 94 -2.05 8.84 0.98
N LEU A 95 -2.71 7.69 0.76
CA LEU A 95 -2.32 6.71 -0.25
C LEU A 95 -3.51 6.45 -1.17
N ARG A 96 -3.24 6.35 -2.46
CA ARG A 96 -4.19 5.86 -3.47
C ARG A 96 -3.80 4.46 -3.91
N PHE A 97 -4.78 3.74 -4.37
CA PHE A 97 -4.61 2.36 -4.80
C PHE A 97 -5.20 2.15 -6.19
N ASN A 98 -4.59 1.26 -6.97
CA ASN A 98 -5.15 0.83 -8.24
C ASN A 98 -4.70 -0.60 -8.54
N LEU A 99 -5.56 -1.38 -9.18
CA LEU A 99 -5.20 -2.73 -9.67
C LEU A 99 -4.40 -2.68 -10.98
N GLU A 100 -4.44 -1.56 -11.68
CA GLU A 100 -3.65 -1.31 -12.87
C GLU A 100 -2.54 -0.32 -12.55
N ALA A 101 -1.54 -0.22 -13.42
CA ALA A 101 -0.42 0.72 -13.24
C ALA A 101 -0.85 2.16 -13.53
N SER A 102 -1.78 2.68 -12.75
CA SER A 102 -2.38 4.00 -12.85
C SER A 102 -2.33 4.67 -11.47
N THR A 103 -2.44 6.01 -11.45
CA THR A 103 -2.37 6.80 -10.22
C THR A 103 -3.72 7.44 -9.85
N ASP A 104 -4.79 7.12 -10.55
CA ASP A 104 -6.10 7.77 -10.39
C ASP A 104 -7.15 6.88 -9.71
N GLY A 105 -6.71 5.84 -8.99
CA GLY A 105 -7.60 4.98 -8.23
C GLY A 105 -8.13 5.62 -6.95
N PRO A 106 -8.99 4.90 -6.20
CA PRO A 106 -9.58 5.42 -4.97
C PRO A 106 -8.55 5.57 -3.86
N TYR A 107 -8.87 6.41 -2.87
CA TYR A 107 -8.07 6.54 -1.66
C TYR A 107 -8.16 5.28 -0.80
N ALA A 108 -7.03 4.91 -0.20
CA ALA A 108 -6.99 3.89 0.84
C ALA A 108 -7.43 4.50 2.17
N ARG A 109 -8.14 3.73 2.98
CA ARG A 109 -8.35 4.08 4.37
C ARG A 109 -7.09 3.70 5.15
N LEU A 110 -6.51 4.67 5.85
CA LEU A 110 -5.29 4.49 6.62
C LEU A 110 -5.63 4.18 8.08
N ASP A 111 -5.06 3.11 8.61
CA ASP A 111 -5.26 2.68 9.98
C ASP A 111 -3.91 2.64 10.70
N GLY A 112 -3.80 3.36 11.81
CA GLY A 112 -2.57 3.47 12.60
C GLY A 112 -1.55 4.47 12.07
N PHE A 113 -1.85 5.16 10.98
CA PHE A 113 -0.98 6.20 10.40
C PHE A 113 -1.17 7.54 11.10
N PRO A 114 -0.21 8.47 10.97
CA PRO A 114 -0.39 9.83 11.44
C PRO A 114 -1.59 10.52 10.79
N ALA A 115 -2.18 11.50 11.47
CA ALA A 115 -3.33 12.24 10.95
C ALA A 115 -3.01 12.87 9.59
N PRO A 116 -3.93 12.76 8.60
CA PRO A 116 -3.67 13.25 7.23
C PRO A 116 -3.31 14.73 7.15
N GLU A 117 -3.91 15.56 7.99
CA GLU A 117 -3.67 17.00 8.01
C GLU A 117 -2.23 17.38 8.39
N LYS A 118 -1.46 16.44 8.91
CA LYS A 118 -0.07 16.69 9.32
C LYS A 118 0.94 16.46 8.20
N SER A 119 0.50 15.93 7.05
CA SER A 119 1.40 15.55 5.94
C SER A 119 2.63 14.80 6.45
N ALA A 120 2.40 13.79 7.30
CA ALA A 120 3.45 13.17 8.08
C ALA A 120 3.99 11.87 7.48
N ILE A 121 3.48 11.45 6.32
CA ILE A 121 3.99 10.28 5.62
C ILE A 121 5.19 10.72 4.79
N THR A 122 6.37 10.18 5.11
CA THR A 122 7.60 10.46 4.36
C THR A 122 8.13 9.17 3.76
N MET A 123 8.51 9.21 2.48
CA MET A 123 9.01 8.05 1.77
C MET A 123 10.18 8.41 0.88
N LYS A 124 11.33 7.82 1.13
CA LYS A 124 12.46 7.86 0.22
C LYS A 124 12.30 6.85 -0.91
N SER A 125 11.71 5.70 -0.60
CA SER A 125 11.42 4.62 -1.54
C SER A 125 10.32 3.74 -0.96
N MET A 126 9.65 2.98 -1.83
CA MET A 126 8.62 2.01 -1.44
C MET A 126 8.86 0.70 -2.18
N THR A 127 8.65 -0.42 -1.49
CA THR A 127 8.67 -1.76 -2.08
C THR A 127 7.26 -2.34 -1.95
N ILE A 128 6.75 -2.91 -3.03
CA ILE A 128 5.40 -3.48 -3.10
C ILE A 128 5.51 -4.97 -3.34
N GLY A 129 4.91 -5.76 -2.45
CA GLY A 129 4.83 -7.20 -2.58
C GLY A 129 3.68 -7.65 -3.48
N THR A 130 3.39 -8.95 -3.47
CA THR A 130 2.34 -9.54 -4.29
C THR A 130 1.04 -9.70 -3.52
N LEU A 131 -0.08 -9.63 -4.24
CA LEU A 131 -1.39 -9.94 -3.67
C LEU A 131 -1.48 -11.43 -3.34
N GLN A 132 -1.96 -11.74 -2.14
CA GLN A 132 -2.09 -13.08 -1.61
C GLN A 132 -3.49 -13.30 -1.03
N PRO A 133 -3.99 -14.55 -1.03
CA PRO A 133 -5.34 -14.85 -0.52
C PRO A 133 -5.43 -14.90 1.00
N SER A 134 -4.30 -14.85 1.71
CA SER A 134 -4.25 -14.85 3.17
C SER A 134 -3.20 -13.88 3.67
N THR A 135 -3.22 -13.59 4.96
CA THR A 135 -2.23 -12.68 5.58
C THR A 135 -0.91 -13.35 5.89
N GLN A 136 -0.80 -14.68 5.74
CA GLN A 136 0.39 -15.42 6.13
C GLN A 136 1.62 -14.97 5.34
N GLY A 137 2.63 -14.49 6.03
CA GLY A 137 3.89 -14.04 5.46
C GLY A 137 3.85 -12.69 4.76
N VAL A 138 2.68 -12.10 4.58
CA VAL A 138 2.50 -10.88 3.78
C VAL A 138 3.26 -9.68 4.35
N VAL A 139 3.37 -9.59 5.67
CA VAL A 139 4.13 -8.52 6.35
C VAL A 139 5.35 -9.07 7.12
N ALA A 140 5.88 -10.21 6.70
CA ALA A 140 6.99 -10.88 7.40
C ALA A 140 8.32 -10.86 6.61
N TRP A 141 8.37 -10.18 5.48
CA TRP A 141 9.55 -10.14 4.59
C TRP A 141 10.35 -8.85 4.62
#